data_2592e0c81236d048a65f1e5741a13bd2
#
_entry.id   2592e0c81236d048a65f1e5741a13bd2
#
_cell.length_a   1.000
_cell.length_b   1.000
_cell.length_c   1.000
_cell.angle_alpha   90.00
_cell.angle_beta   90.00
_cell.angle_gamma   90.00
#
_symmetry.space_group_name_H-M   'P 1'
#
loop_
_entity.id
_entity.type
_entity.pdbx_description
1 polymer ?
#
loop_
_entity_poly.entity_id
_entity_poly.type
_entity_poly.pdbx_seq_one_letter_code
_entity_poly.pdbx_strand_id
1 'polypeptide(L)' 'MPANEVGLRLREARKAAGLTLRELAARVGIANYQTIDNIERGKQRASVDQIESLAHALGISPAWLAFGTKR' A
#
# COMPACT_ATOMS: atom_id res chain seq x y z
N MET A 1 -17.88 7.06 -1.50
CA MET A 1 -16.62 6.32 -1.60
C MET A 1 -15.78 6.54 -0.36
N PRO A 2 -15.38 5.50 0.30
CA PRO A 2 -14.48 5.68 1.43
C PRO A 2 -13.17 6.32 0.98
N ALA A 3 -12.71 7.31 1.72
CA ALA A 3 -11.46 7.99 1.39
C ALA A 3 -10.25 7.07 1.46
N ASN A 4 -10.40 5.91 2.15
CA ASN A 4 -9.29 5.00 2.41
C ASN A 4 -9.35 3.70 1.61
N GLU A 5 -10.02 3.71 0.45
CA GLU A 5 -10.09 2.48 -0.34
C GLU A 5 -8.71 1.99 -0.78
N VAL A 6 -7.83 2.91 -1.14
CA VAL A 6 -6.44 2.55 -1.44
C VAL A 6 -5.82 1.86 -0.23
N GLY A 7 -6.07 2.42 0.96
CA GLY A 7 -5.55 1.86 2.20
C GLY A 7 -6.04 0.46 2.46
N LEU A 8 -7.33 0.20 2.19
CA LEU A 8 -7.88 -1.14 2.39
C LEU A 8 -7.28 -2.14 1.41
N ARG A 9 -7.11 -1.74 0.15
CA ARG A 9 -6.47 -2.61 -0.85
C ARG A 9 -5.01 -2.86 -0.49
N LEU A 10 -4.32 -1.84 -0.02
CA LEU A 10 -2.93 -1.99 0.41
C LEU A 10 -2.82 -3.00 1.57
N ARG A 11 -3.68 -2.85 2.55
CA ARG A 11 -3.68 -3.75 3.70
C ARG A 11 -3.98 -5.19 3.28
N GLU A 12 -4.97 -5.37 2.42
CA GLU A 12 -5.31 -6.69 1.90
C GLU A 12 -4.12 -7.34 1.20
N ALA A 13 -3.48 -6.59 0.31
CA ALA A 13 -2.34 -7.11 -0.44
C ALA A 13 -1.14 -7.40 0.46
N ARG A 14 -0.90 -6.54 1.44
CA ARG A 14 0.19 -6.75 2.40
C ARG A 14 -0.02 -8.04 3.18
N LYS A 15 -1.23 -8.24 3.69
CA LYS A 15 -1.54 -9.43 4.47
C LYS A 15 -1.50 -10.69 3.61
N ALA A 16 -1.97 -10.58 2.38
CA ALA A 16 -1.91 -11.71 1.44
C ALA A 16 -0.46 -12.10 1.16
N ALA A 17 0.45 -11.14 1.17
CA ALA A 17 1.88 -11.39 0.98
C ALA A 17 2.57 -11.85 2.28
N GLY A 18 1.86 -11.89 3.39
CA GLY A 18 2.41 -12.33 4.67
C GLY A 18 3.37 -11.35 5.31
N LEU A 19 3.23 -10.06 5.00
CA LEU A 19 4.18 -9.05 5.48
C LEU A 19 3.61 -8.23 6.63
N THR A 20 4.47 -7.90 7.59
CA THR A 20 4.16 -6.90 8.59
C THR A 20 4.35 -5.51 7.99
N LEU A 21 3.87 -4.48 8.70
CA LEU A 21 4.09 -3.09 8.29
C LEU A 21 5.59 -2.79 8.18
N ARG A 22 6.37 -3.26 9.14
CA ARG A 22 7.82 -3.03 9.14
C ARG A 22 8.50 -3.72 7.98
N GLU A 23 8.08 -4.95 7.69
CA GLU A 23 8.67 -5.71 6.59
C GLU A 23 8.38 -5.04 5.25
N LEU A 24 7.14 -4.58 5.06
CA LEU A 24 6.80 -3.89 3.82
C LEU A 24 7.59 -2.58 3.70
N ALA A 25 7.68 -1.80 4.79
CA ALA A 25 8.45 -0.57 4.79
C ALA A 25 9.90 -0.82 4.37
N ALA A 26 10.50 -1.88 4.91
CA ALA A 26 11.88 -2.23 4.56
C ALA A 26 12.01 -2.55 3.07
N ARG A 27 11.04 -3.26 2.50
CA ARG A 27 11.09 -3.64 1.09
C ARG A 27 10.99 -2.44 0.14
N VAL A 28 10.24 -1.41 0.54
CA VAL A 28 10.06 -0.24 -0.33
C VAL A 28 11.00 0.91 0.04
N GLY A 29 11.86 0.71 1.03
CA GLY A 29 12.81 1.73 1.42
C GLY A 29 12.20 2.89 2.18
N ILE A 30 11.04 2.69 2.81
CA ILE A 30 10.40 3.70 3.66
C ILE A 30 10.96 3.55 5.06
N ALA A 31 11.57 4.63 5.58
CA ALA A 31 12.25 4.59 6.87
C ALA A 31 11.30 4.36 8.03
N ASN A 32 10.07 4.89 7.94
CA ASN A 32 9.11 4.82 9.03
C ASN A 32 7.86 4.05 8.58
N TYR A 33 7.66 2.87 9.17
CA TYR A 33 6.49 2.04 8.82
C TYR A 33 5.16 2.73 9.13
N GLN A 34 5.17 3.74 10.00
CA GLN A 34 3.98 4.50 10.33
C GLN A 34 3.36 5.15 9.09
N THR A 35 4.18 5.49 8.10
CA THR A 35 3.70 6.03 6.83
C THR A 35 2.75 5.03 6.16
N ILE A 36 3.13 3.75 6.13
CA ILE A 36 2.28 2.72 5.54
C ILE A 36 1.01 2.54 6.35
N ASP A 37 1.14 2.52 7.68
CA ASP A 37 -0.01 2.39 8.55
C ASP A 37 -1.01 3.54 8.32
N ASN A 38 -0.50 4.76 8.19
CA ASN A 38 -1.34 5.93 7.94
C ASN A 38 -2.07 5.82 6.59
N ILE A 39 -1.40 5.31 5.57
CA ILE A 39 -2.03 5.10 4.27
C ILE A 39 -3.12 4.04 4.39
N GLU A 40 -2.85 2.95 5.07
CA GLU A 40 -3.84 1.88 5.25
C GLU A 40 -5.07 2.36 6.00
N ARG A 41 -4.89 3.28 6.94
CA ARG A 41 -5.99 3.81 7.74
C ARG A 41 -6.70 4.98 7.08
N GLY A 42 -6.22 5.43 5.93
CA GLY A 42 -6.82 6.56 5.24
C GLY A 42 -6.48 7.91 5.84
N LYS A 43 -5.49 7.96 6.73
CA LYS A 43 -5.05 9.21 7.35
C LYS A 43 -4.11 10.01 6.46
N GLN A 44 -3.54 9.35 5.47
CA GLN A 44 -2.54 9.95 4.59
C GLN A 44 -2.75 9.38 3.20
N ARG A 45 -2.63 10.22 2.19
CA ARG A 45 -2.69 9.75 0.80
C ARG A 45 -1.34 9.21 0.37
N ALA A 46 -1.37 8.16 -0.43
CA ALA A 46 -0.16 7.66 -1.06
C ALA A 46 0.11 8.48 -2.31
N SER A 47 1.36 8.90 -2.49
CA SER A 47 1.78 9.54 -3.73
C SER A 47 1.81 8.53 -4.86
N VAL A 48 1.91 9.02 -6.11
CA VAL A 48 2.04 8.13 -7.26
C VAL A 48 3.28 7.25 -7.10
N ASP A 49 4.40 7.83 -6.69
CA ASP A 49 5.63 7.07 -6.49
C ASP A 49 5.46 6.00 -5.41
N GLN A 50 4.77 6.32 -4.33
CA GLN A 50 4.50 5.35 -3.28
C GLN A 50 3.61 4.21 -3.78
N ILE A 51 2.58 4.54 -4.55
CA ILE A 51 1.70 3.53 -5.14
C ILE A 51 2.52 2.55 -5.99
N GLU A 52 3.38 3.09 -6.84
CA GLU A 52 4.20 2.25 -7.71
C GLU A 52 5.17 1.39 -6.94
N SER A 53 5.85 1.96 -5.95
CA SER A 53 6.81 1.22 -5.14
C SER A 53 6.13 0.12 -4.32
N LEU A 54 5.00 0.45 -3.71
CA LEU A 54 4.26 -0.52 -2.89
C LEU A 54 3.70 -1.64 -3.76
N ALA A 55 3.14 -1.30 -4.92
CA ALA A 55 2.61 -2.31 -5.83
C ALA A 55 3.72 -3.24 -6.32
N HIS A 56 4.87 -2.68 -6.66
CA HIS A 56 6.01 -3.47 -7.10
C HIS A 56 6.47 -4.43 -6.01
N ALA A 57 6.61 -3.93 -4.79
CA ALA A 57 7.04 -4.76 -3.67
C ALA A 57 6.07 -5.89 -3.36
N LEU A 58 4.78 -5.66 -3.60
CA LEU A 58 3.74 -6.64 -3.32
C LEU A 58 3.40 -7.52 -4.52
N GLY A 59 4.00 -7.26 -5.69
CA GLY A 59 3.72 -8.02 -6.89
C GLY A 59 2.31 -7.83 -7.42
N ILE A 60 1.73 -6.66 -7.23
CA ILE A 60 0.37 -6.34 -7.67
C ILE A 60 0.37 -5.17 -8.65
N SER A 61 -0.75 -5.01 -9.34
CA SER A 61 -0.92 -3.91 -10.29
C SER A 61 -1.03 -2.57 -9.57
N PRO A 62 -0.22 -1.56 -9.97
CA PRO A 62 -0.42 -0.21 -9.43
C PRO A 62 -1.81 0.34 -9.70
N ALA A 63 -2.39 0.03 -10.86
CA ALA A 63 -3.73 0.50 -11.20
C ALA A 63 -4.78 -0.13 -10.28
N TRP A 64 -4.62 -1.42 -9.96
CA TRP A 64 -5.53 -2.04 -9.00
C TRP A 64 -5.40 -1.39 -7.63
N LEU A 65 -4.17 -1.15 -7.18
CA LEU A 65 -3.96 -0.55 -5.87
C LEU A 65 -4.57 0.85 -5.80
N ALA A 66 -4.34 1.66 -6.84
CA ALA A 66 -4.78 3.04 -6.85
C ALA A 66 -6.29 3.19 -7.10
N PHE A 67 -6.84 2.39 -8.01
CA PHE A 67 -8.20 2.62 -8.51
C PHE A 67 -9.13 1.43 -8.35
N GLY A 68 -8.62 0.30 -7.89
CA GLY A 68 -9.44 -0.91 -7.77
C GLY A 68 -9.78 -1.55 -9.10
N THR A 69 -9.01 -1.26 -10.14
CA THR A 69 -9.21 -1.89 -11.45
C THR A 69 -8.79 -3.35 -11.39
N LYS A 70 -9.13 -4.08 -12.45
CA LYS A 70 -8.83 -5.51 -12.50
C LYS A 70 -7.33 -5.76 -12.34
N ARG A 71 -7.00 -6.77 -11.54
CA ARG A 71 -5.60 -7.17 -11.29
C ARG A 71 -4.92 -7.74 -12.51
#